data_888510591283e3ecc2cf9fd27a21f0a4
#
_entry.id   888510591283e3ecc2cf9fd27a21f0a4
#
_cell.length_a   1.000
_cell.length_b   1.000
_cell.length_c   1.000
_cell.angle_alpha   90.00
_cell.angle_beta   90.00
_cell.angle_gamma   90.00
#
_symmetry.space_group_name_H-M   'P 1'
#
loop_
_entity.id
_entity.type
_entity.pdbx_description
1 polymer ?
#
loop_
_entity_poly.entity_id
_entity_poly.type
_entity_poly.pdbx_seq_one_letter_code
_entity_poly.pdbx_strand_id
1 'polypeptide(L)'
;MCKASVFVGTSLDGFIARANGDLDFLATGGGEPHGYDEFMATVDALVIGRKTFETVLTFDSWPHGEKPVFVLSTHALAPTPPGAIVERMSGAPADIVAQLAARGIRHIYVDGGITVQRFLQAGLIHRLIITRVPVLIGGGIPLFGAVERDIPLKHVATRQYASGLVRSEYVVAA
;
A
#
# COMPACT_ATOMS: atom_id res chain seq x y z
N MET A 1 10.21 -8.34 15.59
CA MET A 1 9.04 -7.48 15.31
C MET A 1 8.97 -7.24 13.81
N CYS A 2 7.80 -7.34 13.23
CA CYS A 2 7.58 -7.05 11.82
C CYS A 2 7.02 -5.62 11.68
N LYS A 3 7.73 -4.77 10.95
CA LYS A 3 7.29 -3.40 10.68
C LYS A 3 6.40 -3.37 9.45
N ALA A 4 5.45 -2.44 9.42
CA ALA A 4 4.58 -2.24 8.27
C ALA A 4 4.67 -0.80 7.77
N SER A 5 4.86 -0.66 6.48
CA SER A 5 4.93 0.64 5.79
C SER A 5 3.91 0.70 4.67
N VAL A 6 3.48 1.91 4.35
CA VAL A 6 2.60 2.22 3.24
C VAL A 6 3.36 3.09 2.24
N PHE A 7 3.31 2.72 0.98
CA PHE A 7 3.83 3.52 -0.13
C PHE A 7 2.74 3.63 -1.19
N VAL A 8 2.17 4.81 -1.36
CA VAL A 8 0.95 4.96 -2.14
C VAL A 8 0.90 6.30 -2.87
N GLY A 9 0.32 6.29 -4.07
CA GLY A 9 -0.10 7.49 -4.77
C GLY A 9 -1.57 7.79 -4.51
N THR A 10 -1.91 9.06 -4.36
CA THR A 10 -3.29 9.51 -4.18
C THR A 10 -3.60 10.71 -5.05
N SER A 11 -4.89 10.93 -5.33
CA SER A 11 -5.36 12.24 -5.77
C SER A 11 -5.15 13.28 -4.63
N LEU A 12 -5.23 14.56 -4.95
CA LEU A 12 -5.11 15.60 -3.92
C LEU A 12 -6.18 15.44 -2.84
N ASP A 13 -7.37 15.01 -3.22
CA ASP A 13 -8.50 14.76 -2.30
C ASP A 13 -8.47 13.37 -1.63
N GLY A 14 -7.36 12.63 -1.74
CA GLY A 14 -7.06 11.49 -0.88
C GLY A 14 -7.55 10.12 -1.35
N PHE A 15 -7.89 9.97 -2.62
CA PHE A 15 -8.31 8.69 -3.18
C PHE A 15 -7.14 7.92 -3.80
N ILE A 16 -7.07 6.62 -3.54
CA ILE A 16 -6.03 5.73 -4.10
C ILE A 16 -6.45 5.09 -5.42
N ALA A 17 -7.73 5.04 -5.70
CA ALA A 17 -8.29 4.48 -6.92
C ALA A 17 -9.66 5.09 -7.18
N ARG A 18 -10.15 4.98 -8.42
CA ARG A 18 -11.54 5.26 -8.73
C ARG A 18 -12.46 4.20 -8.12
N ALA A 19 -13.75 4.45 -8.05
CA ALA A 19 -14.71 3.52 -7.46
C ALA A 19 -14.67 2.12 -8.11
N ASN A 20 -14.33 2.04 -9.39
CA ASN A 20 -14.19 0.77 -10.13
C ASN A 20 -12.80 0.13 -10.00
N GLY A 21 -11.88 0.74 -9.23
CA GLY A 21 -10.51 0.27 -9.06
C GLY A 21 -9.49 0.85 -10.04
N ASP A 22 -9.89 1.64 -11.02
CA ASP A 22 -8.96 2.24 -11.99
C ASP A 22 -7.98 3.20 -11.34
N LEU A 23 -6.74 3.21 -11.85
CA LEU A 23 -5.62 4.01 -11.37
C LEU A 23 -5.16 5.03 -12.42
N ASP A 24 -5.96 5.32 -13.42
CA ASP A 24 -5.59 6.16 -14.58
C ASP A 24 -5.09 7.56 -14.19
N PHE A 25 -5.66 8.14 -13.13
CA PHE A 25 -5.27 9.47 -12.65
C PHE A 25 -3.85 9.50 -12.03
N LEU A 26 -3.31 8.35 -11.62
CA LEU A 26 -1.95 8.25 -11.08
C LEU A 26 -0.87 8.30 -12.15
N ALA A 27 -1.21 8.07 -13.41
CA ALA A 27 -0.28 8.05 -14.53
C ALA A 27 0.21 9.43 -14.98
N THR A 28 -0.25 10.50 -14.35
CA THR A 28 0.09 11.88 -14.74
C THR A 28 1.49 12.31 -14.33
N GLY A 29 2.27 11.43 -13.73
CA GLY A 29 3.56 11.75 -13.11
C GLY A 29 4.75 11.90 -14.05
N GLY A 30 4.57 11.86 -15.37
CA GLY A 30 5.62 12.18 -16.33
C GLY A 30 6.84 11.25 -16.34
N GLY A 31 6.76 10.08 -15.68
CA GLY A 31 7.85 9.09 -15.68
C GLY A 31 9.01 9.40 -14.73
N GLU A 32 8.94 10.43 -13.92
CA GLU A 32 9.98 10.70 -12.92
C GLU A 32 9.99 9.61 -11.84
N PRO A 33 11.18 9.09 -11.45
CA PRO A 33 11.27 8.16 -10.32
C PRO A 33 10.81 8.84 -9.03
N HIS A 34 9.94 8.18 -8.26
CA HIS A 34 9.47 8.71 -6.96
C HIS A 34 9.80 7.81 -5.79
N GLY A 35 10.87 7.02 -5.92
CA GLY A 35 11.42 6.24 -4.81
C GLY A 35 10.79 4.87 -4.60
N TYR A 36 9.99 4.39 -5.56
CA TYR A 36 9.35 3.07 -5.45
C TYR A 36 10.36 1.93 -5.37
N ASP A 37 11.37 1.93 -6.23
CA ASP A 37 12.38 0.87 -6.27
C ASP A 37 13.22 0.84 -5.00
N GLU A 38 13.62 2.01 -4.50
CA GLU A 38 14.34 2.13 -3.24
C GLU A 38 13.48 1.65 -2.06
N PHE A 39 12.20 1.98 -2.06
CA PHE A 39 11.28 1.51 -1.04
C PHE A 39 11.11 -0.01 -1.11
N MET A 40 10.89 -0.57 -2.30
CA MET A 40 10.74 -2.02 -2.49
C MET A 40 11.96 -2.80 -2.05
N ALA A 41 13.16 -2.23 -2.17
CA ALA A 41 14.38 -2.86 -1.69
C ALA A 41 14.43 -2.99 -0.16
N THR A 42 13.64 -2.22 0.57
CA THR A 42 13.60 -2.24 2.05
C THR A 42 12.59 -3.21 2.64
N VAL A 43 11.65 -3.73 1.84
CA VAL A 43 10.59 -4.60 2.32
C VAL A 43 10.85 -6.05 1.94
N ASP A 44 10.42 -6.97 2.81
CA ASP A 44 10.60 -8.41 2.60
C ASP A 44 9.41 -9.03 1.87
N ALA A 45 8.23 -8.45 2.02
CA ALA A 45 6.99 -8.97 1.47
C ALA A 45 5.93 -7.88 1.35
N LEU A 46 4.89 -8.17 0.58
CA LEU A 46 3.70 -7.33 0.48
C LEU A 46 2.52 -8.00 1.17
N VAL A 47 1.64 -7.18 1.74
CA VAL A 47 0.34 -7.60 2.26
C VAL A 47 -0.71 -6.73 1.59
N ILE A 48 -1.55 -7.33 0.77
CA ILE A 48 -2.53 -6.62 -0.03
C ILE A 48 -3.93 -7.24 0.14
N GLY A 49 -4.96 -6.45 -0.10
CA GLY A 49 -6.32 -6.97 -0.14
C GLY A 49 -6.62 -7.68 -1.44
N ARG A 50 -7.72 -8.47 -1.45
CA ARG A 50 -8.13 -9.23 -2.63
C ARG A 50 -8.41 -8.32 -3.84
N LYS A 51 -9.11 -7.19 -3.64
CA LYS A 51 -9.41 -6.26 -4.75
C LYS A 51 -8.15 -5.65 -5.34
N THR A 52 -7.18 -5.31 -4.51
CA THR A 52 -5.88 -4.81 -4.98
C THR A 52 -5.16 -5.89 -5.80
N PHE A 53 -5.18 -7.13 -5.32
CA PHE A 53 -4.61 -8.25 -6.06
C PHE A 53 -5.28 -8.43 -7.43
N GLU A 54 -6.59 -8.42 -7.49
CA GLU A 54 -7.35 -8.52 -8.75
C GLU A 54 -7.01 -7.37 -9.71
N THR A 55 -6.85 -6.15 -9.19
CA THR A 55 -6.42 -4.99 -9.99
C THR A 55 -5.01 -5.20 -10.56
N VAL A 56 -4.07 -5.67 -9.75
CA VAL A 56 -2.69 -5.94 -10.19
C VAL A 56 -2.65 -7.02 -11.27
N LEU A 57 -3.54 -8.00 -11.22
CA LEU A 57 -3.65 -9.04 -12.25
C LEU A 57 -4.07 -8.48 -13.62
N THR A 58 -4.65 -7.29 -13.68
CA THR A 58 -5.00 -6.62 -14.93
C THR A 58 -3.83 -5.89 -15.59
N PHE A 59 -2.70 -5.77 -14.91
CA PHE A 59 -1.50 -5.12 -15.46
C PHE A 59 -0.86 -5.99 -16.54
N ASP A 60 -0.11 -5.36 -17.44
CA ASP A 60 0.57 -6.06 -18.53
C ASP A 60 1.59 -7.08 -18.04
N SER A 61 2.18 -6.83 -16.86
CA SER A 61 3.14 -7.73 -16.24
C SER A 61 3.01 -7.69 -14.71
N TRP A 62 3.46 -8.78 -14.06
CA TRP A 62 3.49 -8.87 -12.61
C TRP A 62 4.54 -7.88 -12.05
N PRO A 63 4.13 -6.88 -11.22
CA PRO A 63 5.04 -5.80 -10.82
C PRO A 63 5.92 -6.14 -9.60
N HIS A 64 5.70 -7.28 -8.95
CA HIS A 64 6.33 -7.58 -7.65
C HIS A 64 7.50 -8.57 -7.73
N GLY A 65 7.83 -9.04 -8.94
CA GLY A 65 8.96 -9.95 -9.13
C GLY A 65 8.84 -11.20 -8.28
N GLU A 66 9.90 -11.53 -7.57
CA GLU A 66 9.97 -12.70 -6.69
C GLU A 66 9.63 -12.38 -5.21
N LYS A 67 9.22 -11.15 -4.88
CA LYS A 67 8.81 -10.84 -3.52
C LYS A 67 7.52 -11.57 -3.17
N PRO A 68 7.47 -12.20 -1.98
CA PRO A 68 6.23 -12.82 -1.50
C PRO A 68 5.10 -11.79 -1.37
N VAL A 69 3.93 -12.15 -1.86
CA VAL A 69 2.72 -11.33 -1.76
C VAL A 69 1.68 -12.13 -0.99
N PHE A 70 1.27 -11.61 0.14
CA PHE A 70 0.22 -12.19 0.97
C PHE A 70 -1.08 -11.45 0.70
N VAL A 71 -2.06 -12.17 0.17
CA VAL A 71 -3.36 -11.61 -0.19
C VAL A 71 -4.37 -11.95 0.90
N LEU A 72 -4.92 -10.92 1.52
CA LEU A 72 -5.91 -11.08 2.57
C LEU A 72 -7.28 -11.36 1.97
N SER A 73 -7.76 -12.57 2.12
CA SER A 73 -9.04 -13.02 1.59
C SER A 73 -9.56 -14.24 2.36
N THR A 74 -10.86 -14.29 2.56
CA THR A 74 -11.56 -15.48 3.07
C THR A 74 -11.97 -16.42 1.94
N HIS A 75 -11.80 -16.00 0.69
CA HIS A 75 -12.17 -16.76 -0.52
C HIS A 75 -10.91 -17.21 -1.26
N ALA A 76 -11.05 -18.21 -2.11
CA ALA A 76 -9.99 -18.62 -3.01
C ALA A 76 -9.56 -17.47 -3.93
N LEU A 77 -8.28 -17.42 -4.23
CA LEU A 77 -7.72 -16.40 -5.10
C LEU A 77 -7.86 -16.78 -6.58
N ALA A 78 -7.91 -15.76 -7.44
CA ALA A 78 -7.72 -15.94 -8.86
C ALA A 78 -6.35 -16.57 -9.16
N PRO A 79 -6.17 -17.23 -10.31
CA PRO A 79 -4.88 -17.82 -10.69
C PRO A 79 -3.75 -16.78 -10.69
N THR A 80 -2.60 -17.19 -10.17
CA THR A 80 -1.41 -16.32 -10.10
C THR A 80 -0.58 -16.40 -11.37
N PRO A 81 0.08 -15.31 -11.77
CA PRO A 81 0.98 -15.32 -12.91
C PRO A 81 2.17 -16.26 -12.69
N PRO A 82 2.76 -16.83 -13.76
CA PRO A 82 3.96 -17.66 -13.64
C PRO A 82 5.10 -16.89 -12.96
N GLY A 83 5.77 -17.54 -12.01
CA GLY A 83 6.88 -16.95 -11.26
C GLY A 83 6.47 -16.04 -10.10
N ALA A 84 5.21 -15.69 -9.96
CA ALA A 84 4.72 -14.92 -8.81
C ALA A 84 4.65 -15.80 -7.56
N ILE A 85 5.09 -15.26 -6.43
CA ILE A 85 5.00 -15.92 -5.13
C ILE A 85 3.82 -15.30 -4.39
N VAL A 86 2.69 -15.99 -4.37
CA VAL A 86 1.43 -15.48 -3.79
C VAL A 86 0.85 -16.51 -2.84
N GLU A 87 0.50 -16.05 -1.65
CA GLU A 87 -0.15 -16.87 -0.63
C GLU A 87 -1.38 -16.14 -0.07
N ARG A 88 -2.47 -16.87 0.09
CA ARG A 88 -3.67 -16.35 0.74
C ARG A 88 -3.52 -16.42 2.26
N MET A 89 -3.89 -15.35 2.94
CA MET A 89 -4.01 -15.31 4.40
C MET A 89 -5.36 -14.72 4.79
N SER A 90 -5.80 -15.01 6.00
CA SER A 90 -7.00 -14.40 6.59
C SER A 90 -6.82 -14.23 8.09
N GLY A 91 -7.59 -13.33 8.68
CA GLY A 91 -7.55 -13.07 10.11
C GLY A 91 -7.39 -11.58 10.43
N ALA A 92 -7.23 -11.29 11.71
CA ALA A 92 -7.00 -9.93 12.18
C ALA A 92 -5.59 -9.45 11.79
N PRO A 93 -5.39 -8.15 11.56
CA PRO A 93 -4.07 -7.61 11.21
C PRO A 93 -2.95 -8.02 12.19
N ALA A 94 -3.24 -8.03 13.49
CA ALA A 94 -2.24 -8.44 14.50
C ALA A 94 -1.80 -9.90 14.32
N ASP A 95 -2.73 -10.79 14.00
CA ASP A 95 -2.43 -12.21 13.76
C ASP A 95 -1.61 -12.39 12.48
N ILE A 96 -1.94 -11.65 11.44
CA ILE A 96 -1.18 -11.64 10.17
C ILE A 96 0.27 -11.22 10.44
N VAL A 97 0.47 -10.11 11.13
CA VAL A 97 1.82 -9.59 11.46
C VAL A 97 2.59 -10.60 12.30
N ALA A 98 1.95 -11.22 13.30
CA ALA A 98 2.59 -12.23 14.16
C ALA A 98 3.02 -13.46 13.36
N GLN A 99 2.17 -13.96 12.48
CA GLN A 99 2.49 -15.11 11.63
C GLN A 99 3.66 -14.80 10.67
N LEU A 100 3.67 -13.62 10.08
CA LEU A 100 4.76 -13.21 9.19
C LEU A 100 6.07 -13.02 9.94
N ALA A 101 6.02 -12.42 11.14
CA ALA A 101 7.20 -12.29 12.01
C ALA A 101 7.78 -13.66 12.39
N ALA A 102 6.93 -14.62 12.71
CA ALA A 102 7.35 -15.99 13.01
C ALA A 102 8.04 -16.69 11.81
N ARG A 103 7.74 -16.25 10.59
CA ARG A 103 8.37 -16.75 9.35
C ARG A 103 9.65 -15.99 8.99
N GLY A 104 10.12 -15.08 9.84
CA GLY A 104 11.33 -14.29 9.63
C GLY A 104 11.13 -13.02 8.80
N ILE A 105 9.92 -12.66 8.47
CA ILE A 105 9.60 -11.42 7.74
C ILE A 105 9.67 -10.27 8.73
N ARG A 106 10.46 -9.24 8.42
CA ARG A 106 10.72 -8.12 9.32
C ARG A 106 10.10 -6.82 8.86
N HIS A 107 9.81 -6.69 7.57
CA HIS A 107 9.24 -5.46 7.01
C HIS A 107 8.28 -5.79 5.88
N ILE A 108 7.04 -5.36 6.01
CA ILE A 108 5.99 -5.56 5.01
C ILE A 108 5.53 -4.24 4.41
N TYR A 109 5.18 -4.28 3.14
CA TYR A 109 4.48 -3.23 2.43
C TYR A 109 2.99 -3.56 2.44
N VAL A 110 2.20 -2.73 3.11
CA VAL A 110 0.74 -2.87 3.17
C VAL A 110 0.11 -1.97 2.12
N ASP A 111 -0.73 -2.54 1.26
CA ASP A 111 -1.37 -1.82 0.17
C ASP A 111 -2.87 -2.16 0.06
N GLY A 112 -3.64 -1.19 -0.45
CA GLY A 112 -5.09 -1.25 -0.59
C GLY A 112 -5.82 -0.45 0.50
N GLY A 113 -6.88 0.28 0.11
CA GLY A 113 -7.55 1.22 1.02
C GLY A 113 -8.06 0.59 2.30
N ILE A 114 -8.88 -0.46 2.20
CA ILE A 114 -9.44 -1.15 3.37
C ILE A 114 -8.33 -1.81 4.18
N THR A 115 -7.35 -2.41 3.54
CA THR A 115 -6.24 -3.09 4.21
C THR A 115 -5.41 -2.09 5.01
N VAL A 116 -5.02 -0.97 4.42
CA VAL A 116 -4.28 0.10 5.11
C VAL A 116 -5.09 0.63 6.29
N GLN A 117 -6.37 0.89 6.10
CA GLN A 117 -7.25 1.39 7.16
C GLN A 117 -7.33 0.41 8.34
N ARG A 118 -7.50 -0.88 8.07
CA ARG A 118 -7.53 -1.92 9.11
C ARG A 118 -6.21 -2.00 9.90
N PHE A 119 -5.09 -1.93 9.20
CA PHE A 119 -3.78 -1.94 9.85
C PHE A 119 -3.50 -0.66 10.65
N LEU A 120 -3.97 0.50 10.18
CA LEU A 120 -3.91 1.75 10.94
C LEU A 120 -4.74 1.68 12.23
N GLN A 121 -5.98 1.20 12.13
CA GLN A 121 -6.85 1.03 13.30
C GLN A 121 -6.25 0.07 14.32
N ALA A 122 -5.55 -0.95 13.88
CA ALA A 122 -4.86 -1.90 14.74
C ALA A 122 -3.54 -1.39 15.32
N GLY A 123 -3.10 -0.18 14.96
CA GLY A 123 -1.84 0.40 15.43
C GLY A 123 -0.59 -0.27 14.85
N LEU A 124 -0.70 -0.85 13.66
CA LEU A 124 0.36 -1.69 13.08
C LEU A 124 1.14 -1.01 11.95
N ILE A 125 0.74 0.18 11.51
CA ILE A 125 1.48 0.95 10.51
C ILE A 125 2.53 1.81 11.22
N HIS A 126 3.77 1.74 10.75
CA HIS A 126 4.89 2.49 11.32
C HIS A 126 5.28 3.69 10.46
N ARG A 127 5.13 3.59 9.15
CA ARG A 127 5.61 4.58 8.18
C ARG A 127 4.63 4.74 7.03
N LEU A 128 4.39 5.99 6.63
CA LEU A 128 3.55 6.35 5.51
C LEU A 128 4.35 7.17 4.52
N ILE A 129 4.41 6.72 3.27
CA ILE A 129 4.97 7.48 2.16
C ILE A 129 3.84 7.69 1.16
N ILE A 130 3.42 8.95 1.03
CA ILE A 130 2.26 9.31 0.21
C ILE A 130 2.70 10.29 -0.87
N THR A 131 2.49 9.93 -2.13
CA THR A 131 2.71 10.81 -3.27
C THR A 131 1.36 11.32 -3.74
N ARG A 132 1.14 12.64 -3.63
CA ARG A 132 -0.07 13.29 -4.11
C ARG A 132 0.10 13.74 -5.55
N VAL A 133 -0.87 13.36 -6.36
CA VAL A 133 -1.00 13.79 -7.75
C VAL A 133 -1.86 15.06 -7.78
N PRO A 134 -1.50 16.07 -8.58
CA PRO A 134 -2.23 17.35 -8.62
C PRO A 134 -3.54 17.24 -9.39
N VAL A 135 -4.48 16.45 -8.88
CA VAL A 135 -5.80 16.25 -9.46
C VAL A 135 -6.83 15.97 -8.36
N LEU A 136 -8.03 16.49 -8.55
CA LEU A 136 -9.21 16.16 -7.75
C LEU A 136 -10.07 15.19 -8.55
N ILE A 137 -10.44 14.06 -7.97
CA ILE A 137 -11.32 13.09 -8.65
C ILE A 137 -12.71 13.04 -8.05
N GLY A 138 -12.94 13.66 -6.88
CA GLY A 138 -14.26 13.86 -6.29
C GLY A 138 -14.90 12.66 -5.63
N GLY A 139 -14.38 11.46 -5.85
CA GLY A 139 -14.87 10.20 -5.27
C GLY A 139 -14.02 9.05 -5.70
N GLY A 140 -14.15 7.92 -5.01
CA GLY A 140 -13.37 6.73 -5.29
C GLY A 140 -13.08 5.94 -4.02
N ILE A 141 -12.00 5.18 -4.04
CA ILE A 141 -11.54 4.41 -2.89
C ILE A 141 -10.59 5.30 -2.07
N PRO A 142 -10.97 5.71 -0.85
CA PRO A 142 -10.12 6.58 -0.03
C PRO A 142 -8.95 5.80 0.57
N LEU A 143 -7.82 6.50 0.75
CA LEU A 143 -6.68 5.94 1.49
C LEU A 143 -7.02 5.79 2.98
N PHE A 144 -7.65 6.81 3.56
CA PHE A 144 -7.97 6.84 4.98
C PHE A 144 -9.47 6.72 5.21
N GLY A 145 -9.84 6.12 6.32
CA GLY A 145 -11.21 6.02 6.80
C GLY A 145 -11.34 6.54 8.22
N ALA A 146 -12.42 6.17 8.88
CA ALA A 146 -12.64 6.53 10.28
C ALA A 146 -11.59 5.89 11.19
N VAL A 147 -11.17 6.64 12.20
CA VAL A 147 -10.31 6.16 13.28
C VAL A 147 -11.01 6.46 14.62
N GLU A 148 -10.83 5.59 15.61
CA GLU A 148 -11.45 5.76 16.92
C GLU A 148 -10.84 6.91 17.73
N ARG A 149 -9.58 7.21 17.44
CA ARG A 149 -8.81 8.28 18.10
C ARG A 149 -7.76 8.80 17.15
N ASP A 150 -7.25 9.98 17.43
CA ASP A 150 -6.17 10.57 16.64
C ASP A 150 -4.96 9.64 16.59
N ILE A 151 -4.35 9.56 15.42
CA ILE A 151 -3.08 8.86 15.20
C ILE A 151 -2.02 9.94 14.91
N PRO A 152 -1.25 10.37 15.90
CA PRO A 152 -0.25 11.39 15.70
C PRO A 152 0.85 10.92 14.76
N LEU A 153 1.24 11.77 13.83
CA LEU A 153 2.28 11.51 12.86
C LEU A 153 3.41 12.52 13.05
N LYS A 154 4.64 12.05 12.83
CA LYS A 154 5.80 12.91 12.73
C LYS A 154 6.21 13.01 11.27
N HIS A 155 6.24 14.23 10.74
CA HIS A 155 6.72 14.48 9.38
C HIS A 155 8.23 14.25 9.31
N VAL A 156 8.67 13.50 8.29
CA VAL A 156 10.08 13.15 8.07
C VAL A 156 10.66 13.97 6.94
N ALA A 157 10.02 13.96 5.77
CA ALA A 157 10.52 14.64 4.58
C ALA A 157 9.38 14.90 3.58
N THR A 158 9.57 15.91 2.75
CA THR A 158 8.69 16.19 1.61
C THR A 158 9.55 16.51 0.40
N ARG A 159 9.19 15.96 -0.75
CA ARG A 159 9.87 16.21 -2.01
C ARG A 159 8.87 16.62 -3.08
N GLN A 160 9.21 17.67 -3.82
CA GLN A 160 8.48 18.12 -4.99
C GLN A 160 9.14 17.60 -6.26
N TYR A 161 8.33 17.28 -7.26
CA TYR A 161 8.79 16.85 -8.57
C TYR A 161 8.34 17.86 -9.63
N ALA A 162 9.10 17.98 -10.72
CA ALA A 162 8.78 18.89 -11.82
C ALA A 162 7.41 18.57 -12.44
N SER A 163 6.99 17.32 -12.40
CA SER A 163 5.67 16.86 -12.85
C SER A 163 4.50 17.38 -12.03
N GLY A 164 4.75 18.00 -10.86
CA GLY A 164 3.71 18.43 -9.92
C GLY A 164 3.39 17.43 -8.84
N LEU A 165 4.01 16.24 -8.84
CA LEU A 165 3.87 15.28 -7.75
C LEU A 165 4.50 15.83 -6.47
N VAL A 166 3.87 15.57 -5.32
CA VAL A 166 4.41 15.90 -4.00
C VAL A 166 4.42 14.65 -3.15
N ARG A 167 5.61 14.17 -2.79
CA ARG A 167 5.80 13.01 -1.94
C ARG A 167 6.11 13.46 -0.52
N SER A 168 5.32 12.99 0.43
CA SER A 168 5.53 13.24 1.85
C SER A 168 5.69 11.94 2.61
N GLU A 169 6.60 11.94 3.57
CA GLU A 169 6.89 10.79 4.41
C GLU A 169 6.62 11.14 5.87
N TYR A 170 5.95 10.22 6.55
CA TYR A 170 5.60 10.31 7.97
C TYR A 170 5.92 9.02 8.68
N VAL A 171 6.29 9.13 9.96
CA VAL A 171 6.31 7.98 10.87
C VAL A 171 5.19 8.15 11.89
N VAL A 172 4.58 7.02 12.28
CA VAL A 172 3.55 7.04 13.32
C VAL A 172 4.24 7.31 14.65
N ALA A 173 3.81 8.34 15.35
CA ALA A 173 4.36 8.69 16.64
C ALA A 173 3.95 7.65 17.70
N ALA A 174 4.87 7.33 18.57
CA ALA A 174 4.62 6.39 19.65
C ALA A 174 3.71 7.02 20.73
#